data_a33e1089d21691890d2cf3fb228a9e58
#
_entry.id   a33e1089d21691890d2cf3fb228a9e58
#
_cell.length_a   1.000
_cell.length_b   1.000
_cell.length_c   1.000
_cell.angle_alpha   90.00
_cell.angle_beta   90.00
_cell.angle_gamma   90.00
#
_symmetry.space_group_name_H-M   'P 1'
#
loop_
_entity.id
_entity.type
_entity.pdbx_description
1 polymer ?
#
loop_
_entity_poly.entity_id
_entity_poly.type
_entity_poly.pdbx_seq_one_letter_code
_entity_poly.pdbx_strand_id
1 'polypeptide(L)'
;MTATTRPPEAAAHVREGTGGGTDGTGRAACHHGEILQGVFLDERRRPVQGLVTLPMNGPGSTARFARRPGSPPDEVTVTPAGRTKARAAAVLAVRECAAHRDAKPCGGDLTLTGDLPVGLGMGSSTSDVIATVRAVADAWGVLLPSETIARIAVRAEGASDPLMHGSRPVLFAQREGRVLEVLGSALPPAVVVGCTLANGAPVDTLALPAPQHDDALAAYAHLRGMLRRAVTTADTALLGRVSTASARLRQRVLRHGEFPTLTAVADSTGAVGVQIAHSGNVAGLLYDPRASGLHRRLRRCTRALERAGIAPTRTFTTFASPISEEFPWTNTSRTPSAART
;
A
#
# COMPACT_ATOMS: atom_id res chain seq x y z
N MET A 1 -37.56 14.40 5.52
CA MET A 1 -37.15 13.21 4.74
C MET A 1 -36.34 13.72 3.55
N THR A 2 -35.02 13.85 3.74
CA THR A 2 -34.07 14.25 2.68
C THR A 2 -33.42 12.98 2.13
N ALA A 3 -33.78 12.66 0.90
CA ALA A 3 -33.21 11.54 0.17
C ALA A 3 -31.70 11.83 -0.09
N THR A 4 -30.83 11.07 0.57
CA THR A 4 -29.38 11.09 0.31
C THR A 4 -29.15 10.39 -1.01
N THR A 5 -28.99 11.14 -2.09
CA THR A 5 -28.59 10.65 -3.41
C THR A 5 -27.17 10.07 -3.29
N ARG A 6 -27.05 8.76 -3.52
CA ARG A 6 -25.77 8.07 -3.73
C ARG A 6 -25.04 8.80 -4.88
N PRO A 7 -23.76 9.19 -4.72
CA PRO A 7 -23.03 9.74 -5.84
C PRO A 7 -23.00 8.72 -6.99
N PRO A 8 -23.10 9.14 -8.25
CA PRO A 8 -23.09 8.24 -9.38
C PRO A 8 -21.79 7.45 -9.38
N GLU A 9 -21.91 6.14 -9.51
CA GLU A 9 -20.79 5.21 -9.73
C GLU A 9 -20.07 5.70 -11.00
N ALA A 10 -18.79 6.03 -10.89
CA ALA A 10 -18.02 6.50 -12.04
C ALA A 10 -18.04 5.42 -13.11
N ALA A 11 -18.65 5.74 -14.25
CA ALA A 11 -18.77 4.79 -15.35
C ALA A 11 -17.39 4.48 -15.95
N ALA A 12 -17.14 3.22 -16.29
CA ALA A 12 -15.97 2.86 -17.07
C ALA A 12 -16.07 3.46 -18.47
N HIS A 13 -15.00 4.07 -18.93
CA HIS A 13 -14.93 4.66 -20.27
C HIS A 13 -14.15 3.75 -21.20
N VAL A 14 -14.68 3.54 -22.42
CA VAL A 14 -13.95 2.91 -23.52
C VAL A 14 -13.09 4.00 -24.18
N ARG A 15 -11.79 3.75 -24.35
CA ARG A 15 -10.93 4.67 -25.10
C ARG A 15 -11.33 4.65 -26.57
N GLU A 16 -11.78 5.76 -27.09
CA GLU A 16 -11.88 6.00 -28.54
C GLU A 16 -10.48 6.26 -29.07
N GLY A 17 -9.89 5.31 -29.78
CA GLY A 17 -8.61 5.54 -30.43
C GLY A 17 -7.85 4.25 -30.76
N THR A 18 -7.62 4.07 -32.06
CA THR A 18 -6.60 3.28 -32.74
C THR A 18 -6.39 1.83 -32.32
N GLY A 19 -6.90 0.93 -33.18
CA GLY A 19 -6.41 -0.43 -33.42
C GLY A 19 -6.19 -1.29 -32.18
N GLY A 20 -7.09 -2.23 -31.91
CA GLY A 20 -6.99 -3.15 -30.81
C GLY A 20 -5.68 -3.95 -30.81
N GLY A 21 -4.67 -3.44 -30.16
CA GLY A 21 -3.51 -4.21 -29.77
C GLY A 21 -3.99 -5.34 -28.85
N THR A 22 -3.40 -6.52 -29.01
CA THR A 22 -3.65 -7.66 -28.11
C THR A 22 -2.95 -7.49 -26.75
N ASP A 23 -2.05 -6.52 -26.66
CA ASP A 23 -1.16 -6.28 -25.54
C ASP A 23 -1.52 -5.02 -24.77
N GLY A 24 -1.38 -5.08 -23.45
CA GLY A 24 -1.55 -3.92 -22.57
C GLY A 24 -0.53 -3.91 -21.45
N THR A 25 -0.31 -2.73 -20.88
CA THR A 25 0.63 -2.50 -19.79
C THR A 25 -0.06 -1.85 -18.60
N GLY A 26 0.41 -2.16 -17.40
CA GLY A 26 -0.11 -1.57 -16.17
C GLY A 26 0.99 -1.38 -15.15
N ARG A 27 0.89 -0.33 -14.34
CA ARG A 27 1.83 -0.04 -13.25
C ARG A 27 1.06 0.26 -11.97
N ALA A 28 1.63 -0.12 -10.84
CA ALA A 28 1.15 0.27 -9.52
C ALA A 28 2.36 0.52 -8.60
N ALA A 29 2.28 1.57 -7.80
CA ALA A 29 3.27 1.84 -6.78
C ALA A 29 3.15 0.85 -5.61
N CYS A 30 4.19 0.71 -4.83
CA CYS A 30 4.15 0.10 -3.50
C CYS A 30 3.90 1.15 -2.41
N HIS A 31 3.72 0.70 -1.17
CA HIS A 31 3.64 1.56 0.01
C HIS A 31 4.58 1.04 1.10
N HIS A 32 4.83 1.84 2.13
CA HIS A 32 5.65 1.45 3.27
C HIS A 32 4.79 1.34 4.53
N GLY A 33 3.81 0.43 4.50
CA GLY A 33 2.86 0.25 5.60
C GLY A 33 1.89 1.43 5.78
N GLU A 34 1.41 1.65 6.99
CA GLU A 34 0.26 2.51 7.27
C GLU A 34 0.56 3.60 8.28
N ILE A 35 0.05 4.80 8.00
CA ILE A 35 0.02 5.93 8.95
C ILE A 35 -1.08 5.73 10.00
N LEU A 36 -2.20 5.19 9.60
CA LEU A 36 -3.34 4.91 10.46
C LEU A 36 -3.95 3.57 10.07
N GLN A 37 -4.20 2.72 11.05
CA GLN A 37 -4.86 1.43 10.86
C GLN A 37 -5.65 1.05 12.09
N GLY A 38 -6.88 0.57 11.91
CA GLY A 38 -7.73 0.21 13.03
C GLY A 38 -9.17 -0.08 12.65
N VAL A 39 -10.10 0.12 13.59
CA VAL A 39 -11.54 -0.03 13.39
C VAL A 39 -12.20 1.33 13.40
N PHE A 40 -13.05 1.56 12.41
CA PHE A 40 -13.76 2.82 12.20
C PHE A 40 -15.24 2.56 11.99
N LEU A 41 -16.09 3.51 12.31
CA LEU A 41 -17.50 3.44 11.97
C LEU A 41 -17.70 3.91 10.53
N ASP A 42 -18.45 3.09 9.76
CA ASP A 42 -18.91 3.48 8.43
C ASP A 42 -20.13 4.43 8.51
N GLU A 43 -20.68 4.80 7.36
CA GLU A 43 -21.86 5.68 7.25
C GLU A 43 -23.10 5.11 7.96
N ARG A 44 -23.17 3.77 8.08
CA ARG A 44 -24.23 3.05 8.79
C ARG A 44 -23.89 2.75 10.23
N ARG A 45 -22.84 3.40 10.77
CA ARG A 45 -22.30 3.20 12.13
C ARG A 45 -21.88 1.75 12.44
N ARG A 46 -21.53 0.96 11.44
CA ARG A 46 -21.00 -0.40 11.61
C ARG A 46 -19.49 -0.32 11.76
N PRO A 47 -18.88 -1.12 12.65
CA PRO A 47 -17.44 -1.19 12.79
C PRO A 47 -16.82 -1.87 11.55
N VAL A 48 -15.86 -1.19 10.93
CA VAL A 48 -15.16 -1.65 9.72
C VAL A 48 -13.66 -1.47 9.93
N GLN A 49 -12.88 -2.49 9.56
CA GLN A 49 -11.43 -2.36 9.53
C GLN A 49 -11.01 -1.41 8.40
N GLY A 50 -10.18 -0.42 8.75
CA GLY A 50 -9.72 0.56 7.79
C GLY A 50 -8.26 0.94 7.99
N LEU A 51 -7.64 1.44 6.94
CA LEU A 51 -6.26 1.90 6.95
C LEU A 51 -6.03 3.09 6.01
N VAL A 52 -4.95 3.82 6.30
CA VAL A 52 -4.39 4.87 5.45
C VAL A 52 -2.92 4.52 5.23
N THR A 53 -2.55 4.20 3.99
CA THR A 53 -1.18 3.80 3.64
C THR A 53 -0.21 4.97 3.62
N LEU A 54 1.07 4.66 3.84
CA LEU A 54 2.19 5.55 3.62
C LEU A 54 2.73 5.30 2.20
N PRO A 55 2.43 6.17 1.21
CA PRO A 55 2.84 5.94 -0.16
C PRO A 55 4.36 6.02 -0.30
N MET A 56 4.92 5.21 -1.18
CA MET A 56 6.32 5.30 -1.62
C MET A 56 6.36 5.92 -3.01
N ASN A 57 7.29 6.85 -3.20
CA ASN A 57 7.58 7.38 -4.52
C ASN A 57 8.68 6.52 -5.17
N GLY A 58 8.37 5.93 -6.33
CA GLY A 58 9.29 5.16 -7.16
C GLY A 58 8.96 3.66 -7.26
N PRO A 59 9.24 2.83 -6.22
CA PRO A 59 9.10 1.38 -6.36
C PRO A 59 7.67 0.91 -6.56
N GLY A 60 7.53 -0.12 -7.39
CA GLY A 60 6.24 -0.70 -7.69
C GLY A 60 6.33 -1.95 -8.54
N SER A 61 5.20 -2.36 -9.07
CA SER A 61 5.07 -3.44 -10.03
C SER A 61 4.67 -2.93 -11.39
N THR A 62 5.21 -3.56 -12.42
CA THR A 62 4.82 -3.39 -13.82
C THR A 62 4.29 -4.72 -14.33
N ALA A 63 3.13 -4.69 -14.98
CA ALA A 63 2.52 -5.83 -15.62
C ALA A 63 2.42 -5.59 -17.12
N ARG A 64 2.60 -6.65 -17.91
CA ARG A 64 2.22 -6.72 -19.32
C ARG A 64 1.27 -7.89 -19.49
N PHE A 65 0.16 -7.66 -20.16
CA PHE A 65 -0.82 -8.68 -20.47
C PHE A 65 -1.01 -8.77 -21.98
N ALA A 66 -0.78 -9.96 -22.55
CA ALA A 66 -1.03 -10.27 -23.95
C ALA A 66 -2.27 -11.15 -24.07
N ARG A 67 -3.33 -10.66 -24.72
CA ARG A 67 -4.57 -11.41 -24.95
C ARG A 67 -4.31 -12.58 -25.88
N ARG A 68 -4.98 -13.71 -25.61
CA ARG A 68 -4.96 -14.91 -26.46
C ARG A 68 -6.37 -15.18 -26.98
N PRO A 69 -6.76 -14.54 -28.10
CA PRO A 69 -8.09 -14.72 -28.68
C PRO A 69 -8.42 -16.21 -28.91
N GLY A 70 -9.63 -16.61 -28.55
CA GLY A 70 -10.09 -17.98 -28.66
C GLY A 70 -9.79 -18.89 -27.47
N SER A 71 -8.90 -18.50 -26.55
CA SER A 71 -8.67 -19.28 -25.32
C SER A 71 -9.77 -19.06 -24.28
N PRO A 72 -9.99 -20.02 -23.37
CA PRO A 72 -10.86 -19.82 -22.21
C PRO A 72 -10.40 -18.64 -21.35
N PRO A 73 -11.33 -17.85 -20.73
CA PRO A 73 -10.99 -16.65 -19.96
C PRO A 73 -10.19 -16.92 -18.66
N ASP A 74 -10.23 -18.12 -18.13
CA ASP A 74 -9.49 -18.61 -16.98
C ASP A 74 -8.11 -19.18 -17.31
N GLU A 75 -7.82 -19.38 -18.61
CA GLU A 75 -6.52 -19.80 -19.11
C GLU A 75 -5.54 -18.60 -19.16
N VAL A 76 -5.06 -18.21 -17.97
CA VAL A 76 -4.06 -17.16 -17.82
C VAL A 76 -2.75 -17.76 -17.31
N THR A 77 -1.70 -17.63 -18.13
CA THR A 77 -0.32 -17.97 -17.74
C THR A 77 0.33 -16.78 -17.04
N VAL A 78 1.12 -17.01 -16.02
CA VAL A 78 1.78 -15.93 -15.25
C VAL A 78 3.27 -16.17 -15.13
N THR A 79 4.05 -15.17 -15.45
CA THR A 79 5.51 -15.15 -15.27
C THR A 79 5.90 -13.97 -14.37
N PRO A 80 6.65 -14.18 -13.25
CA PRO A 80 7.13 -15.48 -12.75
C PRO A 80 6.00 -16.34 -12.18
N ALA A 81 6.19 -17.65 -12.21
CA ALA A 81 5.23 -18.60 -11.63
C ALA A 81 4.98 -18.34 -10.14
N GLY A 82 3.82 -18.80 -9.63
CA GLY A 82 3.47 -18.64 -8.21
C GLY A 82 2.75 -17.32 -7.84
N ARG A 83 2.55 -16.40 -8.77
CA ARG A 83 1.76 -15.16 -8.57
C ARG A 83 0.24 -15.43 -8.64
N THR A 84 -0.26 -16.31 -7.76
CA THR A 84 -1.66 -16.81 -7.81
C THR A 84 -2.70 -15.71 -7.67
N LYS A 85 -2.47 -14.70 -6.82
CA LYS A 85 -3.37 -13.56 -6.63
C LYS A 85 -3.45 -12.69 -7.89
N ALA A 86 -2.31 -12.42 -8.54
CA ALA A 86 -2.28 -11.69 -9.80
C ALA A 86 -2.99 -12.47 -10.92
N ARG A 87 -2.83 -13.81 -10.98
CA ARG A 87 -3.58 -14.66 -11.91
C ARG A 87 -5.09 -14.55 -11.68
N ALA A 88 -5.54 -14.64 -10.43
CA ALA A 88 -6.95 -14.49 -10.08
C ALA A 88 -7.49 -13.10 -10.48
N ALA A 89 -6.71 -12.05 -10.23
CA ALA A 89 -7.06 -10.69 -10.62
C ALA A 89 -7.16 -10.52 -12.15
N ALA A 90 -6.24 -11.13 -12.92
CA ALA A 90 -6.30 -11.11 -14.39
C ALA A 90 -7.59 -11.75 -14.91
N VAL A 91 -7.96 -12.92 -14.39
CA VAL A 91 -9.20 -13.61 -14.80
C VAL A 91 -10.44 -12.76 -14.51
N LEU A 92 -10.49 -12.13 -13.34
CA LEU A 92 -11.60 -11.24 -12.96
C LEU A 92 -11.64 -9.99 -13.85
N ALA A 93 -10.48 -9.37 -14.11
CA ALA A 93 -10.36 -8.18 -14.96
C ALA A 93 -10.72 -8.48 -16.43
N VAL A 94 -10.32 -9.61 -16.96
CA VAL A 94 -10.70 -10.06 -18.33
C VAL A 94 -12.22 -10.11 -18.46
N ARG A 95 -12.92 -10.72 -17.51
CA ARG A 95 -14.39 -10.82 -17.55
C ARG A 95 -15.06 -9.45 -17.43
N GLU A 96 -14.55 -8.59 -16.55
CA GLU A 96 -15.04 -7.22 -16.39
C GLU A 96 -14.86 -6.40 -17.66
N CYS A 97 -13.65 -6.41 -18.25
CA CYS A 97 -13.34 -5.63 -19.45
C CYS A 97 -14.10 -6.15 -20.68
N ALA A 98 -14.25 -7.47 -20.82
CA ALA A 98 -15.02 -8.06 -21.92
C ALA A 98 -16.49 -7.64 -21.84
N ALA A 99 -17.09 -7.59 -20.64
CA ALA A 99 -18.46 -7.12 -20.44
C ALA A 99 -18.60 -5.64 -20.84
N HIS A 100 -17.63 -4.78 -20.53
CA HIS A 100 -17.63 -3.37 -20.95
C HIS A 100 -17.49 -3.17 -22.46
N ARG A 101 -16.96 -4.16 -23.17
CA ARG A 101 -16.75 -4.11 -24.63
C ARG A 101 -17.80 -4.91 -25.41
N ASP A 102 -18.76 -5.51 -24.73
CA ASP A 102 -19.72 -6.46 -25.30
C ASP A 102 -19.01 -7.52 -26.15
N ALA A 103 -17.90 -8.07 -25.62
CA ALA A 103 -17.03 -8.98 -26.33
C ALA A 103 -16.87 -10.30 -25.56
N LYS A 104 -16.52 -11.36 -26.31
CA LYS A 104 -16.23 -12.66 -25.70
C LYS A 104 -14.92 -12.58 -24.90
N PRO A 105 -14.92 -12.92 -23.60
CA PRO A 105 -13.72 -12.92 -22.80
C PRO A 105 -12.71 -13.97 -23.27
N CYS A 106 -11.43 -13.66 -23.24
CA CYS A 106 -10.34 -14.59 -23.57
C CYS A 106 -9.20 -14.47 -22.56
N GLY A 107 -8.51 -15.57 -22.29
CA GLY A 107 -7.31 -15.62 -21.45
C GLY A 107 -6.11 -14.94 -22.09
N GLY A 108 -4.93 -15.21 -21.58
CA GLY A 108 -3.70 -14.58 -22.08
C GLY A 108 -2.48 -14.85 -21.23
N ASP A 109 -1.40 -14.15 -21.55
CA ASP A 109 -0.11 -14.28 -20.92
C ASP A 109 0.21 -13.01 -20.12
N LEU A 110 0.39 -13.17 -18.81
CA LEU A 110 0.73 -12.10 -17.88
C LEU A 110 2.20 -12.19 -17.50
N THR A 111 2.94 -11.12 -17.71
CA THR A 111 4.32 -10.97 -17.24
C THR A 111 4.37 -9.86 -16.19
N LEU A 112 4.97 -10.17 -15.03
CA LEU A 112 5.13 -9.26 -13.91
C LEU A 112 6.61 -8.99 -13.64
N THR A 113 6.93 -7.72 -13.46
CA THR A 113 8.22 -7.27 -12.93
C THR A 113 7.96 -6.35 -11.75
N GLY A 114 8.73 -6.51 -10.67
CA GLY A 114 8.55 -5.69 -9.46
C GLY A 114 9.89 -5.31 -8.85
N ASP A 115 9.95 -4.10 -8.32
CA ASP A 115 11.15 -3.53 -7.70
C ASP A 115 11.39 -4.05 -6.27
N LEU A 116 10.38 -4.70 -5.66
CA LEU A 116 10.42 -5.16 -4.28
C LEU A 116 10.17 -6.66 -4.17
N PRO A 117 10.91 -7.35 -3.29
CA PRO A 117 10.61 -8.74 -2.94
C PRO A 117 9.18 -8.87 -2.38
N VAL A 118 8.54 -10.00 -2.71
CA VAL A 118 7.22 -10.34 -2.17
C VAL A 118 7.34 -10.74 -0.70
N GLY A 119 6.34 -10.34 0.11
CA GLY A 119 6.24 -10.77 1.51
C GLY A 119 6.92 -9.86 2.52
N LEU A 120 7.52 -8.74 2.12
CA LEU A 120 8.13 -7.78 3.05
C LEU A 120 7.13 -6.83 3.72
N GLY A 121 5.82 -6.97 3.48
CA GLY A 121 4.83 -6.05 4.06
C GLY A 121 4.81 -4.65 3.47
N MET A 122 5.31 -4.50 2.24
CA MET A 122 5.40 -3.23 1.52
C MET A 122 4.36 -3.13 0.38
N GLY A 123 3.26 -3.88 0.47
CA GLY A 123 2.19 -3.88 -0.53
C GLY A 123 2.56 -4.45 -1.89
N SER A 124 3.65 -5.21 -2.01
CA SER A 124 4.10 -5.75 -3.30
C SER A 124 3.07 -6.70 -3.93
N SER A 125 2.34 -7.50 -3.13
CA SER A 125 1.26 -8.36 -3.62
C SER A 125 0.11 -7.54 -4.22
N THR A 126 -0.36 -6.53 -3.49
CA THR A 126 -1.41 -5.61 -3.97
C THR A 126 -0.95 -4.80 -5.19
N SER A 127 0.32 -4.39 -5.21
CA SER A 127 0.92 -3.71 -6.38
C SER A 127 0.89 -4.60 -7.63
N ASP A 128 1.27 -5.89 -7.50
CA ASP A 128 1.16 -6.88 -8.60
C ASP A 128 -0.28 -7.02 -9.09
N VAL A 129 -1.24 -7.15 -8.17
CA VAL A 129 -2.67 -7.28 -8.49
C VAL A 129 -3.18 -6.06 -9.24
N ILE A 130 -2.91 -4.85 -8.75
CA ILE A 130 -3.40 -3.61 -9.37
C ILE A 130 -2.71 -3.35 -10.73
N ALA A 131 -1.39 -3.58 -10.81
CA ALA A 131 -0.68 -3.50 -12.09
C ALA A 131 -1.28 -4.47 -13.13
N THR A 132 -1.61 -5.69 -12.70
CA THR A 132 -2.28 -6.70 -13.53
C THR A 132 -3.64 -6.23 -14.03
N VAL A 133 -4.51 -5.73 -13.14
CA VAL A 133 -5.85 -5.24 -13.54
C VAL A 133 -5.73 -4.12 -14.56
N ARG A 134 -4.78 -3.19 -14.35
CA ARG A 134 -4.50 -2.09 -15.29
C ARG A 134 -3.97 -2.59 -16.63
N ALA A 135 -3.08 -3.59 -16.64
CA ALA A 135 -2.56 -4.17 -17.87
C ALA A 135 -3.65 -4.87 -18.68
N VAL A 136 -4.53 -5.63 -18.01
CA VAL A 136 -5.68 -6.25 -18.66
C VAL A 136 -6.60 -5.18 -19.24
N ALA A 137 -6.93 -4.15 -18.44
CA ALA A 137 -7.80 -3.06 -18.88
C ALA A 137 -7.23 -2.32 -20.10
N ASP A 138 -5.92 -2.07 -20.11
CA ASP A 138 -5.21 -1.46 -21.24
C ASP A 138 -5.26 -2.34 -22.50
N ALA A 139 -5.03 -3.66 -22.38
CA ALA A 139 -5.13 -4.62 -23.48
C ALA A 139 -6.55 -4.71 -24.08
N TRP A 140 -7.57 -4.38 -23.30
CA TRP A 140 -8.96 -4.32 -23.73
C TRP A 140 -9.41 -2.92 -24.17
N GLY A 141 -8.54 -1.91 -24.07
CA GLY A 141 -8.88 -0.51 -24.35
C GLY A 141 -9.98 0.04 -23.42
N VAL A 142 -10.00 -0.41 -22.16
CA VAL A 142 -11.00 -0.01 -21.14
C VAL A 142 -10.30 0.76 -20.03
N LEU A 143 -10.90 1.86 -19.57
CA LEU A 143 -10.47 2.57 -18.37
C LEU A 143 -11.38 2.17 -17.22
N LEU A 144 -10.86 1.37 -16.30
CA LEU A 144 -11.61 0.94 -15.11
C LEU A 144 -11.53 1.98 -14.00
N PRO A 145 -12.66 2.34 -13.35
CA PRO A 145 -12.67 3.17 -12.15
C PRO A 145 -11.90 2.53 -11.00
N SER A 146 -11.36 3.35 -10.08
CA SER A 146 -10.64 2.86 -8.90
C SER A 146 -11.47 1.92 -8.04
N GLU A 147 -12.79 2.14 -7.94
CA GLU A 147 -13.74 1.31 -7.20
C GLU A 147 -13.86 -0.09 -7.81
N THR A 148 -13.89 -0.18 -9.14
CA THR A 148 -13.89 -1.47 -9.84
C THR A 148 -12.57 -2.20 -9.66
N ILE A 149 -11.43 -1.50 -9.76
CA ILE A 149 -10.10 -2.07 -9.48
C ILE A 149 -10.04 -2.59 -8.05
N ALA A 150 -10.53 -1.81 -7.06
CA ALA A 150 -10.57 -2.21 -5.66
C ALA A 150 -11.41 -3.48 -5.44
N ARG A 151 -12.58 -3.56 -6.05
CA ARG A 151 -13.47 -4.73 -5.97
C ARG A 151 -12.80 -5.98 -6.56
N ILE A 152 -12.12 -5.86 -7.69
CA ILE A 152 -11.37 -6.96 -8.31
C ILE A 152 -10.22 -7.38 -7.40
N ALA A 153 -9.46 -6.44 -6.85
CA ALA A 153 -8.32 -6.71 -5.98
C ALA A 153 -8.75 -7.46 -4.72
N VAL A 154 -9.78 -6.98 -4.01
CA VAL A 154 -10.30 -7.66 -2.81
C VAL A 154 -10.81 -9.06 -3.14
N ARG A 155 -11.47 -9.28 -4.26
CA ARG A 155 -11.91 -10.62 -4.69
C ARG A 155 -10.74 -11.56 -4.99
N ALA A 156 -9.61 -11.01 -5.47
CA ALA A 156 -8.44 -11.80 -5.81
C ALA A 156 -7.56 -12.15 -4.61
N GLU A 157 -7.51 -11.29 -3.59
CA GLU A 157 -6.55 -11.43 -2.49
C GLU A 157 -7.17 -11.43 -1.07
N GLY A 158 -8.49 -11.24 -0.94
CA GLY A 158 -9.22 -11.25 0.32
C GLY A 158 -9.21 -9.92 1.08
N ALA A 159 -8.17 -9.14 0.94
CA ALA A 159 -8.03 -7.76 1.42
C ALA A 159 -7.02 -7.04 0.54
N SER A 160 -7.20 -5.74 0.31
CA SER A 160 -6.35 -4.96 -0.60
C SER A 160 -5.99 -3.60 -0.01
N ASP A 161 -4.79 -3.11 -0.31
CA ASP A 161 -4.38 -1.75 0.02
C ASP A 161 -4.89 -0.75 -1.02
N PRO A 162 -5.09 0.55 -0.68
CA PRO A 162 -5.72 1.55 -1.55
C PRO A 162 -4.81 2.06 -2.68
N LEU A 163 -3.90 1.26 -3.22
CA LEU A 163 -2.90 1.67 -4.22
C LEU A 163 -3.51 2.10 -5.55
N MET A 164 -4.77 1.69 -5.85
CA MET A 164 -5.51 2.13 -7.03
C MET A 164 -5.83 3.64 -7.00
N HIS A 165 -5.81 4.26 -5.81
CA HIS A 165 -6.03 5.69 -5.62
C HIS A 165 -4.74 6.53 -5.74
N GLY A 166 -3.59 5.91 -6.04
CA GLY A 166 -2.29 6.56 -6.15
C GLY A 166 -1.79 7.13 -4.81
N SER A 167 -1.25 8.35 -4.82
CA SER A 167 -0.77 9.04 -3.60
C SER A 167 -1.87 9.76 -2.82
N ARG A 168 -3.12 9.70 -3.29
CA ARG A 168 -4.26 10.36 -2.63
C ARG A 168 -4.55 9.68 -1.30
N PRO A 169 -4.48 10.38 -0.16
CA PRO A 169 -4.73 9.77 1.14
C PRO A 169 -6.22 9.48 1.32
N VAL A 170 -6.54 8.22 1.44
CA VAL A 170 -7.89 7.72 1.70
C VAL A 170 -7.90 6.84 2.93
N LEU A 171 -8.92 6.96 3.76
CA LEU A 171 -9.26 5.94 4.74
C LEU A 171 -10.03 4.84 4.00
N PHE A 172 -9.47 3.66 3.92
CA PHE A 172 -9.93 2.58 3.06
C PHE A 172 -10.30 1.33 3.85
N ALA A 173 -11.49 0.80 3.59
CA ALA A 173 -11.93 -0.49 4.13
C ALA A 173 -11.32 -1.62 3.31
N GLN A 174 -10.15 -2.13 3.74
CA GLN A 174 -9.32 -3.04 2.95
C GLN A 174 -9.97 -4.38 2.63
N ARG A 175 -10.92 -4.86 3.46
CA ARG A 175 -11.68 -6.11 3.22
C ARG A 175 -12.94 -5.90 2.39
N GLU A 176 -13.44 -4.67 2.30
CA GLU A 176 -14.65 -4.33 1.56
C GLU A 176 -14.34 -3.68 0.20
N GLY A 177 -13.10 -3.25 -0.02
CA GLY A 177 -12.68 -2.61 -1.26
C GLY A 177 -13.31 -1.25 -1.49
N ARG A 178 -13.58 -0.47 -0.42
CA ARG A 178 -14.24 0.83 -0.55
C ARG A 178 -13.58 1.93 0.30
N VAL A 179 -13.66 3.14 -0.20
CA VAL A 179 -13.22 4.34 0.51
C VAL A 179 -14.24 4.70 1.58
N LEU A 180 -13.78 4.86 2.83
CA LEU A 180 -14.58 5.39 3.94
C LEU A 180 -14.52 6.91 3.99
N GLU A 181 -13.36 7.50 3.60
CA GLU A 181 -13.15 8.93 3.57
C GLU A 181 -11.97 9.29 2.66
N VAL A 182 -12.13 10.37 1.90
CA VAL A 182 -11.02 11.05 1.22
C VAL A 182 -10.49 12.14 2.15
N LEU A 183 -9.24 12.00 2.59
CA LEU A 183 -8.64 12.91 3.58
C LEU A 183 -8.08 14.20 2.96
N GLY A 184 -7.77 14.18 1.66
CA GLY A 184 -7.20 15.32 0.94
C GLY A 184 -6.55 14.91 -0.38
N SER A 185 -5.75 15.80 -0.95
CA SER A 185 -5.01 15.54 -2.20
C SER A 185 -3.69 14.81 -1.99
N ALA A 186 -3.00 15.08 -0.88
CA ALA A 186 -1.72 14.46 -0.53
C ALA A 186 -1.53 14.42 0.99
N LEU A 187 -0.70 13.49 1.48
CA LEU A 187 -0.20 13.52 2.86
C LEU A 187 0.77 14.69 3.06
N PRO A 188 0.94 15.19 4.31
CA PRO A 188 2.04 16.09 4.63
C PRO A 188 3.38 15.50 4.16
N PRO A 189 4.27 16.31 3.58
CA PRO A 189 5.54 15.82 3.06
C PRO A 189 6.41 15.25 4.20
N ALA A 190 6.94 14.04 4.00
CA ALA A 190 7.80 13.39 4.97
C ALA A 190 8.96 12.66 4.29
N VAL A 191 10.11 12.61 4.97
CA VAL A 191 11.22 11.73 4.66
C VAL A 191 11.17 10.57 5.65
N VAL A 192 11.32 9.34 5.16
CA VAL A 192 11.16 8.13 5.97
C VAL A 192 12.43 7.29 5.91
N VAL A 193 12.95 6.92 7.07
CA VAL A 193 13.98 5.88 7.19
C VAL A 193 13.27 4.57 7.49
N GLY A 194 13.22 3.67 6.51
CA GLY A 194 12.60 2.35 6.63
C GLY A 194 13.53 1.36 7.33
N CYS A 195 12.95 0.37 8.00
CA CYS A 195 13.65 -0.77 8.60
C CYS A 195 12.76 -2.01 8.63
N THR A 196 13.40 -3.20 8.77
CA THR A 196 12.69 -4.47 8.96
C THR A 196 12.58 -4.84 10.42
N LEU A 197 11.44 -5.44 10.80
CA LEU A 197 11.16 -5.97 12.14
C LEU A 197 11.09 -7.49 12.12
N ALA A 198 11.30 -8.13 13.27
CA ALA A 198 11.20 -9.60 13.43
C ALA A 198 11.96 -10.37 12.34
N ASN A 199 13.13 -9.85 11.91
CA ASN A 199 13.92 -10.41 10.81
C ASN A 199 13.15 -10.61 9.50
N GLY A 200 12.07 -9.87 9.28
CA GLY A 200 11.24 -9.95 8.08
C GLY A 200 10.34 -11.18 7.99
N ALA A 201 10.07 -11.85 9.12
CA ALA A 201 9.18 -13.02 9.13
C ALA A 201 7.76 -12.67 8.64
N PRO A 202 7.18 -13.42 7.68
CA PRO A 202 5.84 -13.14 7.17
C PRO A 202 4.78 -13.26 8.27
N VAL A 203 3.79 -12.36 8.26
CA VAL A 203 2.62 -12.40 9.14
C VAL A 203 1.36 -12.63 8.31
N ASP A 204 0.54 -13.62 8.68
CA ASP A 204 -0.79 -13.79 8.10
C ASP A 204 -1.74 -12.72 8.65
N THR A 205 -1.88 -11.64 7.92
CA THR A 205 -2.72 -10.50 8.30
C THR A 205 -4.21 -10.79 8.23
N LEU A 206 -4.63 -11.81 7.47
CA LEU A 206 -6.03 -12.22 7.39
C LEU A 206 -6.48 -12.95 8.65
N ALA A 207 -5.55 -13.65 9.32
CA ALA A 207 -5.80 -14.37 10.57
C ALA A 207 -5.79 -13.46 11.82
N LEU A 208 -5.33 -12.21 11.71
CA LEU A 208 -5.28 -11.31 12.86
C LEU A 208 -6.68 -10.91 13.32
N PRO A 209 -6.95 -10.98 14.66
CA PRO A 209 -8.24 -10.60 15.21
C PRO A 209 -8.53 -9.11 15.00
N ALA A 210 -9.80 -8.77 14.78
CA ALA A 210 -10.23 -7.39 14.82
C ALA A 210 -10.14 -6.85 16.27
N PRO A 211 -9.74 -5.58 16.47
CA PRO A 211 -9.84 -4.93 17.79
C PRO A 211 -11.32 -4.92 18.24
N GLN A 212 -11.60 -5.50 19.42
CA GLN A 212 -12.99 -5.73 19.87
C GLN A 212 -13.47 -4.77 20.97
N HIS A 213 -12.73 -3.70 21.30
CA HIS A 213 -13.07 -2.84 22.43
C HIS A 213 -13.62 -1.48 21.98
N ASP A 214 -14.72 -1.05 22.62
CA ASP A 214 -15.35 0.28 22.39
C ASP A 214 -14.36 1.43 22.59
N ASP A 215 -13.46 1.32 23.58
CA ASP A 215 -12.37 2.27 23.80
C ASP A 215 -11.44 2.41 22.59
N ALA A 216 -11.26 1.35 21.83
CA ALA A 216 -10.46 1.40 20.60
C ALA A 216 -11.14 2.22 19.49
N LEU A 217 -12.46 2.13 19.36
CA LEU A 217 -13.22 2.92 18.38
C LEU A 217 -13.08 4.43 18.64
N ALA A 218 -13.21 4.87 19.90
CA ALA A 218 -13.05 6.27 20.26
C ALA A 218 -11.62 6.76 19.98
N ALA A 219 -10.60 5.96 20.31
CA ALA A 219 -9.21 6.28 20.05
C ALA A 219 -8.93 6.40 18.54
N TYR A 220 -9.41 5.47 17.73
CA TYR A 220 -9.24 5.53 16.26
C TYR A 220 -10.03 6.67 15.63
N ALA A 221 -11.23 6.99 16.13
CA ALA A 221 -11.99 8.15 15.68
C ALA A 221 -11.24 9.46 15.98
N HIS A 222 -10.62 9.57 17.15
CA HIS A 222 -9.75 10.70 17.49
C HIS A 222 -8.55 10.81 16.55
N LEU A 223 -7.84 9.72 16.30
CA LEU A 223 -6.69 9.69 15.38
C LEU A 223 -7.10 10.04 13.94
N ARG A 224 -8.27 9.58 13.48
CA ARG A 224 -8.85 9.99 12.19
C ARG A 224 -9.03 11.50 12.11
N GLY A 225 -9.57 12.13 13.17
CA GLY A 225 -9.73 13.58 13.24
C GLY A 225 -8.40 14.32 13.21
N MET A 226 -7.40 13.83 13.96
CA MET A 226 -6.03 14.37 13.95
C MET A 226 -5.39 14.23 12.56
N LEU A 227 -5.53 13.09 11.89
CA LEU A 227 -4.98 12.87 10.55
C LEU A 227 -5.62 13.80 9.51
N ARG A 228 -6.94 13.98 9.56
CA ARG A 228 -7.64 14.97 8.70
C ARG A 228 -7.06 16.36 8.90
N ARG A 229 -6.83 16.78 10.14
CA ARG A 229 -6.21 18.06 10.45
C ARG A 229 -4.76 18.13 9.92
N ALA A 230 -3.95 17.07 10.13
CA ALA A 230 -2.58 17.02 9.60
C ALA A 230 -2.54 17.22 8.08
N VAL A 231 -3.43 16.54 7.35
CA VAL A 231 -3.55 16.66 5.90
C VAL A 231 -3.99 18.08 5.48
N THR A 232 -5.01 18.63 6.14
CA THR A 232 -5.54 19.97 5.81
C THR A 232 -4.52 21.08 6.06
N THR A 233 -3.69 20.94 7.11
CA THR A 233 -2.69 21.96 7.48
C THR A 233 -1.28 21.64 7.01
N ALA A 234 -1.08 20.55 6.26
CA ALA A 234 0.23 20.03 5.83
C ALA A 234 1.23 19.89 7.01
N ASP A 235 0.73 19.49 8.19
CA ASP A 235 1.50 19.35 9.43
C ASP A 235 2.15 17.97 9.54
N THR A 236 3.44 17.89 9.19
CA THR A 236 4.23 16.66 9.27
C THR A 236 4.43 16.18 10.72
N ALA A 237 4.53 17.10 11.69
CA ALA A 237 4.68 16.72 13.09
C ALA A 237 3.40 16.06 13.61
N LEU A 238 2.23 16.57 13.22
CA LEU A 238 0.95 15.97 13.57
C LEU A 238 0.78 14.60 12.89
N LEU A 239 1.19 14.46 11.61
CA LEU A 239 1.22 13.18 10.91
C LEU A 239 2.03 12.14 11.69
N GLY A 240 3.24 12.51 12.15
CA GLY A 240 4.11 11.63 12.92
C GLY A 240 3.49 11.20 14.27
N ARG A 241 2.83 12.12 14.98
CA ARG A 241 2.09 11.80 16.20
C ARG A 241 0.96 10.81 15.97
N VAL A 242 0.16 10.99 14.88
CA VAL A 242 -0.90 10.06 14.50
C VAL A 242 -0.32 8.68 14.22
N SER A 243 0.74 8.63 13.41
CA SER A 243 1.40 7.39 13.04
C SER A 243 1.92 6.61 14.27
N THR A 244 2.61 7.29 15.18
CA THR A 244 3.11 6.68 16.42
C THR A 244 1.98 6.18 17.33
N ALA A 245 0.91 6.97 17.47
CA ALA A 245 -0.24 6.56 18.27
C ALA A 245 -0.98 5.37 17.66
N SER A 246 -1.14 5.33 16.34
CA SER A 246 -1.70 4.19 15.61
C SER A 246 -0.83 2.94 15.80
N ALA A 247 0.49 3.06 15.64
CA ALA A 247 1.43 1.97 15.87
C ALA A 247 1.36 1.45 17.32
N ARG A 248 1.23 2.34 18.31
CA ARG A 248 1.08 1.98 19.74
C ARG A 248 -0.22 1.22 20.01
N LEU A 249 -1.34 1.64 19.43
CA LEU A 249 -2.61 0.90 19.54
C LEU A 249 -2.50 -0.49 18.93
N ARG A 250 -1.79 -0.58 17.80
CA ARG A 250 -1.55 -1.85 17.11
C ARG A 250 -0.77 -2.87 17.94
N GLN A 251 0.10 -2.43 18.87
CA GLN A 251 0.82 -3.34 19.77
C GLN A 251 -0.10 -4.20 20.64
N ARG A 252 -1.38 -3.82 20.80
CA ARG A 252 -2.39 -4.63 21.50
C ARG A 252 -2.84 -5.86 20.70
N VAL A 253 -2.71 -5.81 19.37
CA VAL A 253 -3.11 -6.88 18.43
C VAL A 253 -1.92 -7.68 17.95
N LEU A 254 -0.85 -6.99 17.58
CA LEU A 254 0.42 -7.57 17.12
C LEU A 254 1.57 -6.85 17.80
N ARG A 255 2.17 -7.51 18.78
CA ARG A 255 3.24 -6.94 19.60
C ARG A 255 4.60 -7.13 18.92
N HIS A 256 5.33 -6.02 18.80
CA HIS A 256 6.73 -6.00 18.33
C HIS A 256 7.65 -5.60 19.47
N GLY A 257 8.61 -6.45 19.79
CA GLY A 257 9.62 -6.17 20.84
C GLY A 257 10.49 -4.95 20.53
N GLU A 258 10.65 -4.65 19.25
CA GLU A 258 11.45 -3.52 18.76
C GLU A 258 10.75 -2.15 18.92
N PHE A 259 9.44 -2.10 19.16
CA PHE A 259 8.69 -0.84 19.21
C PHE A 259 9.22 0.17 20.23
N PRO A 260 9.59 -0.21 21.48
CA PRO A 260 10.21 0.71 22.43
C PRO A 260 11.55 1.28 21.92
N THR A 261 12.36 0.45 21.28
CA THR A 261 13.63 0.86 20.66
C THR A 261 13.42 1.84 19.52
N LEU A 262 12.44 1.57 18.63
CA LEU A 262 12.10 2.49 17.53
C LEU A 262 11.67 3.85 18.06
N THR A 263 10.86 3.92 19.13
CA THR A 263 10.44 5.18 19.73
C THR A 263 11.62 5.93 20.35
N ALA A 264 12.51 5.24 21.06
CA ALA A 264 13.72 5.84 21.62
C ALA A 264 14.68 6.37 20.53
N VAL A 265 14.85 5.63 19.43
CA VAL A 265 15.62 6.10 18.27
C VAL A 265 14.95 7.34 17.65
N ALA A 266 13.63 7.34 17.48
CA ALA A 266 12.88 8.49 16.96
C ALA A 266 13.13 9.74 17.79
N ASP A 267 12.99 9.64 19.10
CA ASP A 267 13.19 10.76 20.05
C ASP A 267 14.64 11.28 19.98
N SER A 268 15.64 10.38 20.05
CA SER A 268 17.05 10.77 20.07
C SER A 268 17.57 11.35 18.76
N THR A 269 16.92 11.05 17.64
CA THR A 269 17.34 11.50 16.31
C THR A 269 16.47 12.63 15.74
N GLY A 270 15.39 12.99 16.45
CA GLY A 270 14.47 14.06 16.08
C GLY A 270 13.53 13.67 14.94
N ALA A 271 13.15 12.40 14.85
CA ALA A 271 12.03 11.97 14.04
C ALA A 271 10.72 12.52 14.61
N VAL A 272 9.74 12.80 13.76
CA VAL A 272 8.42 13.29 14.17
C VAL A 272 7.48 12.17 14.55
N GLY A 273 7.83 10.91 14.20
CA GLY A 273 7.03 9.74 14.57
C GLY A 273 7.55 8.44 14.01
N VAL A 274 6.88 7.35 14.40
CA VAL A 274 7.15 5.97 14.01
C VAL A 274 5.92 5.39 13.31
N GLN A 275 6.13 4.68 12.21
CA GLN A 275 5.13 3.92 11.47
C GLN A 275 5.45 2.42 11.56
N ILE A 276 4.45 1.56 11.63
CA ILE A 276 4.57 0.10 11.53
C ILE A 276 3.55 -0.41 10.51
N ALA A 277 3.98 -1.29 9.61
CA ALA A 277 3.11 -1.90 8.62
C ALA A 277 2.05 -2.81 9.25
N HIS A 278 0.90 -2.94 8.57
CA HIS A 278 -0.18 -3.84 8.97
C HIS A 278 0.30 -5.30 9.12
N SER A 279 1.19 -5.73 8.24
CA SER A 279 1.86 -7.03 8.31
C SER A 279 2.88 -7.14 9.45
N GLY A 280 3.30 -6.01 10.02
CA GLY A 280 4.28 -5.94 11.09
C GLY A 280 5.74 -6.19 10.68
N ASN A 281 6.05 -6.40 9.40
CA ASN A 281 7.41 -6.77 8.97
C ASN A 281 8.31 -5.57 8.72
N VAL A 282 7.73 -4.39 8.49
CA VAL A 282 8.49 -3.15 8.27
C VAL A 282 7.99 -2.03 9.16
N ALA A 283 8.91 -1.15 9.53
CA ALA A 283 8.63 0.09 10.22
C ALA A 283 9.39 1.25 9.56
N GLY A 284 8.93 2.48 9.83
CA GLY A 284 9.57 3.68 9.33
C GLY A 284 9.62 4.77 10.39
N LEU A 285 10.73 5.51 10.42
CA LEU A 285 10.87 6.71 11.22
C LEU A 285 10.68 7.93 10.31
N LEU A 286 9.70 8.78 10.65
CA LEU A 286 9.28 9.91 9.83
C LEU A 286 10.02 11.18 10.25
N TYR A 287 10.44 11.97 9.26
CA TYR A 287 11.12 13.26 9.47
C TYR A 287 10.44 14.36 8.66
N ASP A 288 10.37 15.56 9.23
CA ASP A 288 9.98 16.75 8.47
C ASP A 288 11.12 17.09 7.48
N PRO A 289 10.84 17.17 6.17
CA PRO A 289 11.85 17.52 5.16
C PRO A 289 12.46 18.91 5.38
N ARG A 290 11.74 19.78 6.11
CA ARG A 290 12.20 21.15 6.44
C ARG A 290 13.06 21.22 7.70
N ALA A 291 13.27 20.07 8.40
CA ALA A 291 14.02 20.04 9.63
C ALA A 291 15.49 20.42 9.41
N SER A 292 16.01 21.30 10.26
CA SER A 292 17.43 21.70 10.21
C SER A 292 18.33 20.48 10.44
N GLY A 293 19.38 20.35 9.61
CA GLY A 293 20.34 19.24 9.69
C GLY A 293 19.75 17.87 9.37
N LEU A 294 18.72 17.80 8.50
CA LEU A 294 18.02 16.57 8.14
C LEU A 294 18.98 15.42 7.79
N HIS A 295 19.94 15.64 6.87
CA HIS A 295 20.91 14.59 6.47
C HIS A 295 21.70 14.02 7.66
N ARG A 296 22.08 14.85 8.61
CA ARG A 296 22.76 14.39 9.85
C ARG A 296 21.82 13.57 10.73
N ARG A 297 20.53 13.97 10.83
CA ARG A 297 19.51 13.23 11.59
C ARG A 297 19.27 11.85 10.96
N LEU A 298 19.11 11.76 9.64
CA LEU A 298 18.92 10.51 8.90
C LEU A 298 20.10 9.55 9.12
N ARG A 299 21.36 10.03 8.96
CA ARG A 299 22.53 9.20 9.22
C ARG A 299 22.62 8.74 10.67
N ARG A 300 22.26 9.59 11.64
CA ARG A 300 22.20 9.18 13.06
C ARG A 300 21.15 8.11 13.30
N CYS A 301 19.98 8.24 12.66
CA CYS A 301 18.90 7.25 12.72
C CYS A 301 19.38 5.88 12.21
N THR A 302 19.94 5.83 11.00
CA THR A 302 20.44 4.60 10.40
C THR A 302 21.46 3.90 11.33
N ARG A 303 22.47 4.65 11.84
CA ARG A 303 23.45 4.10 12.77
C ARG A 303 22.86 3.67 14.12
N ALA A 304 21.80 4.34 14.60
CA ALA A 304 21.13 3.97 15.86
C ALA A 304 20.34 2.67 15.68
N LEU A 305 19.64 2.50 14.56
CA LEU A 305 18.95 1.26 14.21
C LEU A 305 19.93 0.09 14.09
N GLU A 306 21.04 0.26 13.35
CA GLU A 306 22.09 -0.75 13.20
C GLU A 306 22.66 -1.19 14.54
N ARG A 307 22.98 -0.24 15.44
CA ARG A 307 23.48 -0.54 16.80
C ARG A 307 22.47 -1.28 17.65
N ALA A 308 21.17 -1.07 17.40
CA ALA A 308 20.09 -1.77 18.07
C ALA A 308 19.75 -3.13 17.44
N GLY A 309 20.48 -3.56 16.41
CA GLY A 309 20.22 -4.81 15.69
C GLY A 309 19.01 -4.77 14.77
N ILE A 310 18.48 -3.58 14.49
CA ILE A 310 17.34 -3.38 13.57
C ILE A 310 17.93 -3.01 12.20
N ALA A 311 17.64 -3.82 11.17
CA ALA A 311 18.19 -3.62 9.84
C ALA A 311 17.49 -2.45 9.11
N PRO A 312 18.21 -1.33 8.81
CA PRO A 312 17.66 -0.29 7.94
C PRO A 312 17.46 -0.83 6.52
N THR A 313 16.41 -0.37 5.84
CA THR A 313 16.14 -0.78 4.45
C THR A 313 16.47 0.33 3.47
N ARG A 314 15.68 1.37 3.44
CA ARG A 314 15.84 2.50 2.53
C ARG A 314 15.37 3.79 3.16
N THR A 315 15.91 4.90 2.67
CA THR A 315 15.32 6.24 2.88
C THR A 315 14.54 6.62 1.64
N PHE A 316 13.31 7.12 1.84
CA PHE A 316 12.45 7.54 0.73
C PHE A 316 11.60 8.75 1.15
N THR A 317 10.95 9.37 0.17
CA THR A 317 10.04 10.51 0.38
C THR A 317 8.60 10.11 0.06
N THR A 318 7.64 10.75 0.71
CA THR A 318 6.20 10.61 0.41
C THR A 318 5.75 11.56 -0.72
N PHE A 319 6.66 12.31 -1.30
CA PHE A 319 6.44 13.32 -2.33
C PHE A 319 7.53 13.24 -3.40
N ALA A 320 7.27 13.75 -4.60
CA ALA A 320 8.27 13.84 -5.65
C ALA A 320 9.39 14.80 -5.22
N SER A 321 10.62 14.32 -5.13
CA SER A 321 11.76 15.09 -4.67
C SER A 321 13.06 14.57 -5.29
N PRO A 322 14.03 15.43 -5.61
CA PRO A 322 15.37 15.04 -5.98
C PRO A 322 16.13 14.29 -4.86
N ILE A 323 15.70 14.41 -3.59
CA ILE A 323 16.31 13.69 -2.46
C ILE A 323 16.30 12.16 -2.66
N SER A 324 15.32 11.62 -3.38
CA SER A 324 15.27 10.17 -3.71
C SER A 324 16.40 9.72 -4.64
N GLU A 325 17.05 10.62 -5.37
CA GLU A 325 18.21 10.36 -6.24
C GLU A 325 19.53 10.42 -5.47
N GLU A 326 19.58 11.18 -4.35
CA GLU A 326 20.78 11.34 -3.52
C GLU A 326 21.03 10.14 -2.58
N PHE A 327 20.04 9.28 -2.37
CA PHE A 327 20.19 8.05 -1.58
C PHE A 327 20.00 6.82 -2.48
N PRO A 328 21.06 6.41 -3.22
CA PRO A 328 21.01 5.22 -4.05
C PRO A 328 20.73 3.99 -3.17
N TRP A 329 19.97 3.07 -3.73
CA TRP A 329 19.57 1.81 -3.14
C TRP A 329 20.77 1.01 -2.63
N THR A 330 21.00 0.97 -1.34
CA THR A 330 21.88 -0.04 -0.76
C THR A 330 21.09 -1.34 -0.61
N ASN A 331 21.16 -2.18 -1.64
CA ASN A 331 20.62 -3.53 -1.60
C ASN A 331 21.54 -4.39 -0.72
N THR A 332 21.38 -4.32 0.60
CA THR A 332 22.06 -5.21 1.54
C THR A 332 21.26 -6.50 1.72
N SER A 333 20.95 -7.20 0.64
CA SER A 333 20.64 -8.62 0.71
C SER A 333 21.97 -9.38 0.91
N ARG A 334 22.49 -9.39 2.14
CA ARG A 334 23.43 -10.42 2.55
C ARG A 334 22.65 -11.74 2.62
N THR A 335 22.74 -12.53 1.60
CA THR A 335 22.44 -13.96 1.66
C THR A 335 23.27 -14.55 2.81
N PRO A 336 22.70 -15.26 3.80
CA PRO A 336 23.51 -15.99 4.76
C PRO A 336 24.31 -17.03 3.97
N SER A 337 25.63 -16.92 4.02
CA SER A 337 26.53 -17.95 3.55
C SER A 337 26.20 -19.25 4.29
N ALA A 338 25.75 -20.25 3.55
CA ALA A 338 25.61 -21.60 4.06
C ALA A 338 27.01 -22.05 4.57
N ALA A 339 27.16 -22.17 5.88
CA ALA A 339 28.30 -22.79 6.47
C ALA A 339 28.33 -24.25 6.01
N ARG A 340 29.39 -24.62 5.27
CA ARG A 340 29.74 -26.00 4.98
C ARG A 340 30.30 -26.61 6.26
N THR A 341 29.71 -27.63 6.76
CA THR A 341 30.33 -28.74 7.49
C THR A 341 29.85 -30.05 6.91
#